data_977010b6f94de7792faf84033689567c
#
_entry.id   977010b6f94de7792faf84033689567c
#
_cell.length_a   1.000
_cell.length_b   1.000
_cell.length_c   1.000
_cell.angle_alpha   90.00
_cell.angle_beta   90.00
_cell.angle_gamma   90.00
#
_symmetry.space_group_name_H-M   'P 1'
#
loop_
_entity.id
_entity.type
_entity.pdbx_description
1 polymer ?
#
loop_
_entity_poly.entity_id
_entity_poly.type
_entity_poly.pdbx_seq_one_letter_code
_entity_poly.pdbx_strand_id
1 'polypeptide(L)'
;ILASVVPIYKAGNLSIIDAIKKTDKLNYIPRLLLLKSNKKVVGIINEIAFKNIFRNKVTSIIIIITISLCGVLFIGRLTSTKFIYGKESDSANITSKSYGNFDIYLGYSPINANYTFSKYDNSLLNEIKAIEDVTDVEPNIYLKGYLRNADLEEDYLDELKRTEINNNNESTVLIRGYNKELLNNIDKYIDKGKNVYSYTDRDYKNVLLVNNFYSRIKLSNNTQIIKSPKIGDLIDIKIPVYKDGEYKYINTKVRIAGIMKNSYISEQDGESQSGGIQIIFNEKDLKELTGISDYNKVFVKIKKETDKKVIKEINNIIEKSGFSDIEGRYVRNHFGDHYNKSSYKLAMICVFGVLLISSINIIFIVRSNIIVRLSEICTFRAIGMSKKNVKRMLIKENMIYGVLSMIVAGIISSFNYYKIVSETNKLNQQVYGINNSIKFEIPIYEILIFGSISVFVCVIAVYFSNKMINKLSIVSGIKEN
;
A
#
# COMPACT_ATOMS: atom_id res chain seq x y z
N ILE A 1 -6.89 -30.44 -1.16
CA ILE A 1 -8.07 -31.18 -1.65
C ILE A 1 -8.14 -31.17 -3.18
N LEU A 2 -8.09 -29.99 -3.87
CA LEU A 2 -8.15 -29.92 -5.34
C LEU A 2 -6.97 -30.64 -6.03
N ALA A 3 -5.77 -30.59 -5.46
CA ALA A 3 -4.58 -31.24 -6.02
C ALA A 3 -4.63 -32.82 -5.93
N SER A 4 -5.42 -33.36 -5.04
CA SER A 4 -5.58 -34.83 -4.88
C SER A 4 -6.70 -35.42 -5.74
N VAL A 5 -7.65 -34.62 -6.23
CA VAL A 5 -8.80 -35.08 -7.02
C VAL A 5 -8.35 -35.73 -8.33
N VAL A 6 -7.43 -35.15 -9.06
CA VAL A 6 -6.95 -35.64 -10.36
C VAL A 6 -6.19 -36.97 -10.20
N PRO A 7 -5.26 -37.16 -9.25
CA PRO A 7 -4.63 -38.44 -8.97
C PRO A 7 -5.62 -39.52 -8.53
N ILE A 8 -6.58 -39.20 -7.66
CA ILE A 8 -7.60 -40.15 -7.17
C ILE A 8 -8.51 -40.60 -8.32
N TYR A 9 -8.98 -39.66 -9.16
CA TYR A 9 -9.79 -39.97 -10.34
C TYR A 9 -9.03 -40.86 -11.34
N LYS A 10 -7.75 -40.62 -11.60
CA LYS A 10 -6.90 -41.46 -12.43
C LYS A 10 -6.66 -42.83 -11.83
N ALA A 11 -6.44 -42.92 -10.52
CA ALA A 11 -6.25 -44.20 -9.83
C ALA A 11 -7.53 -45.04 -9.85
N GLY A 12 -8.70 -44.41 -9.72
CA GLY A 12 -9.98 -45.14 -9.76
C GLY A 12 -10.38 -45.67 -11.14
N ASN A 13 -9.83 -45.09 -12.22
CA ASN A 13 -10.13 -45.49 -13.61
C ASN A 13 -9.06 -46.40 -14.23
N LEU A 14 -8.00 -46.74 -13.49
CA LEU A 14 -7.00 -47.71 -13.98
C LEU A 14 -7.53 -49.13 -13.80
N SER A 15 -7.58 -49.88 -14.89
CA SER A 15 -7.82 -51.34 -14.78
C SER A 15 -6.67 -52.01 -14.04
N ILE A 16 -6.95 -53.06 -13.28
CA ILE A 16 -5.94 -53.84 -12.53
C ILE A 16 -4.84 -54.34 -13.48
N ILE A 17 -5.21 -54.67 -14.73
CA ILE A 17 -4.29 -55.14 -15.77
C ILE A 17 -3.37 -53.99 -16.25
N ASP A 18 -3.89 -52.75 -16.38
CA ASP A 18 -3.08 -51.58 -16.78
C ASP A 18 -2.17 -51.13 -15.64
N ALA A 19 -2.56 -51.30 -14.39
CA ALA A 19 -1.73 -51.03 -13.22
C ALA A 19 -0.55 -52.03 -13.11
N ILE A 20 -0.73 -53.30 -13.54
CA ILE A 20 0.30 -54.34 -13.55
C ILE A 20 1.18 -54.23 -14.82
N LYS A 21 0.60 -53.84 -15.95
CA LYS A 21 1.30 -53.65 -17.24
C LYS A 21 1.77 -52.22 -17.45
N LYS A 22 2.38 -51.61 -16.49
CA LYS A 22 2.95 -50.26 -16.63
C LYS A 22 4.09 -50.26 -17.63
N THR A 23 3.79 -50.43 -18.90
CA THR A 23 4.69 -50.11 -20.00
C THR A 23 4.57 -48.64 -20.27
N ASP A 24 5.51 -47.87 -19.75
CA ASP A 24 5.68 -46.46 -20.15
C ASP A 24 5.77 -46.40 -21.68
N LYS A 25 4.70 -45.92 -22.34
CA LYS A 25 4.73 -45.60 -23.77
C LYS A 25 5.77 -44.50 -23.95
N LEU A 26 6.94 -44.86 -24.42
CA LEU A 26 7.97 -43.92 -24.82
C LEU A 26 7.38 -42.97 -25.85
N ASN A 27 7.03 -41.79 -25.43
CA ASN A 27 6.54 -40.77 -26.32
C ASN A 27 7.64 -40.38 -27.32
N TYR A 28 7.38 -40.60 -28.62
CA TYR A 28 8.28 -40.33 -29.73
C TYR A 28 8.70 -38.84 -29.72
N ILE A 29 10.01 -38.57 -29.72
CA ILE A 29 10.56 -37.23 -29.80
C ILE A 29 10.53 -36.77 -31.26
N PRO A 30 9.87 -35.67 -31.62
CA PRO A 30 9.89 -35.19 -33.00
C PRO A 30 11.33 -34.89 -33.49
N ARG A 31 11.63 -35.25 -34.73
CA ARG A 31 12.94 -35.09 -35.40
C ARG A 31 13.52 -33.65 -35.35
N LEU A 32 12.71 -32.67 -35.11
CA LEU A 32 13.09 -31.22 -35.09
C LEU A 32 14.16 -30.83 -34.04
N LEU A 33 14.42 -31.68 -33.04
CA LEU A 33 15.39 -31.42 -31.95
C LEU A 33 16.71 -32.19 -32.10
N LEU A 34 16.97 -32.79 -33.28
CA LEU A 34 18.25 -33.43 -33.58
C LEU A 34 19.30 -32.35 -33.96
N LEU A 35 19.83 -31.66 -32.95
CA LEU A 35 21.05 -30.85 -33.17
C LEU A 35 22.22 -31.79 -33.48
N LYS A 36 22.80 -31.64 -34.68
CA LYS A 36 24.03 -32.34 -35.09
C LYS A 36 25.11 -32.12 -34.03
N SER A 37 25.54 -33.18 -33.36
CA SER A 37 26.48 -33.08 -32.23
C SER A 37 27.87 -33.61 -32.62
N ASN A 38 28.81 -32.68 -32.86
CA ASN A 38 30.25 -32.88 -32.70
C ASN A 38 30.71 -32.44 -31.28
N LYS A 39 29.98 -32.80 -30.23
CA LYS A 39 30.14 -32.18 -28.91
C LYS A 39 30.87 -33.11 -27.94
N LYS A 40 31.79 -32.53 -27.15
CA LYS A 40 32.38 -33.16 -25.96
C LYS A 40 31.28 -33.64 -25.01
N VAL A 41 31.53 -34.64 -24.17
CA VAL A 41 30.61 -35.27 -23.17
C VAL A 41 29.68 -34.27 -22.42
N VAL A 42 30.17 -33.08 -22.13
CA VAL A 42 29.42 -31.99 -21.50
C VAL A 42 28.25 -31.49 -22.36
N GLY A 43 28.43 -31.48 -23.68
CA GLY A 43 27.40 -31.09 -24.64
C GLY A 43 26.25 -32.09 -24.72
N ILE A 44 26.58 -33.39 -24.63
CA ILE A 44 25.59 -34.49 -24.63
C ILE A 44 24.72 -34.44 -23.38
N ILE A 45 25.31 -34.14 -22.20
CA ILE A 45 24.55 -34.04 -20.94
C ILE A 45 23.55 -32.87 -20.99
N ASN A 46 23.93 -31.72 -21.59
CA ASN A 46 23.04 -30.57 -21.77
C ASN A 46 21.88 -30.90 -22.70
N GLU A 47 22.16 -31.61 -23.78
CA GLU A 47 21.16 -32.04 -24.75
C GLU A 47 20.15 -33.02 -24.16
N ILE A 48 20.62 -34.00 -23.36
CA ILE A 48 19.77 -34.95 -22.67
C ILE A 48 18.89 -34.20 -21.64
N ALA A 49 19.45 -33.32 -20.84
CA ALA A 49 18.69 -32.53 -19.85
C ALA A 49 17.58 -31.71 -20.51
N PHE A 50 17.87 -31.04 -21.62
CA PHE A 50 16.89 -30.26 -22.38
C PHE A 50 15.80 -31.16 -23.01
N LYS A 51 16.20 -32.29 -23.65
CA LYS A 51 15.26 -33.25 -24.25
C LYS A 51 14.33 -33.88 -23.22
N ASN A 52 14.78 -34.12 -22.00
CA ASN A 52 13.97 -34.68 -20.91
C ASN A 52 12.79 -33.78 -20.57
N ILE A 53 12.94 -32.45 -20.58
CA ILE A 53 11.85 -31.51 -20.32
C ILE A 53 10.74 -31.67 -21.36
N PHE A 54 11.10 -31.83 -22.63
CA PHE A 54 10.12 -31.96 -23.72
C PHE A 54 9.55 -33.40 -23.84
N ARG A 55 10.26 -34.42 -23.37
CA ARG A 55 9.79 -35.78 -23.37
C ARG A 55 8.63 -36.00 -22.41
N ASN A 56 8.73 -35.45 -21.20
CA ASN A 56 7.72 -35.56 -20.15
C ASN A 56 6.96 -34.21 -19.97
N LYS A 57 6.36 -33.72 -21.05
CA LYS A 57 5.75 -32.38 -21.12
C LYS A 57 4.80 -32.06 -19.97
N VAL A 58 3.90 -32.99 -19.65
CA VAL A 58 2.89 -32.77 -18.60
C VAL A 58 3.54 -32.61 -17.23
N THR A 59 4.47 -33.49 -16.87
CA THR A 59 5.19 -33.40 -15.59
C THR A 59 6.04 -32.12 -15.52
N SER A 60 6.74 -31.78 -16.59
CA SER A 60 7.54 -30.56 -16.68
C SER A 60 6.70 -29.28 -16.52
N ILE A 61 5.54 -29.22 -17.18
CA ILE A 61 4.60 -28.10 -17.06
C ILE A 61 4.09 -27.99 -15.63
N ILE A 62 3.70 -29.09 -14.99
CA ILE A 62 3.24 -29.08 -13.61
C ILE A 62 4.33 -28.55 -12.67
N ILE A 63 5.58 -28.99 -12.84
CA ILE A 63 6.72 -28.51 -12.05
C ILE A 63 6.91 -27.01 -12.21
N ILE A 64 6.95 -26.54 -13.49
CA ILE A 64 7.13 -25.12 -13.79
C ILE A 64 5.99 -24.29 -13.18
N ILE A 65 4.74 -24.69 -13.37
CA ILE A 65 3.58 -23.99 -12.79
C ILE A 65 3.67 -23.93 -11.27
N THR A 66 4.00 -25.06 -10.62
CA THR A 66 4.03 -25.10 -9.15
C THR A 66 5.15 -24.22 -8.57
N ILE A 67 6.34 -24.27 -9.16
CA ILE A 67 7.45 -23.39 -8.76
C ILE A 67 7.10 -21.93 -9.08
N SER A 68 6.44 -21.65 -10.23
CA SER A 68 6.00 -20.32 -10.59
C SER A 68 4.99 -19.74 -9.62
N LEU A 69 4.04 -20.55 -9.11
CA LEU A 69 3.08 -20.12 -8.08
C LEU A 69 3.79 -19.70 -6.80
N CYS A 70 4.82 -20.44 -6.37
CA CYS A 70 5.67 -20.02 -5.24
C CYS A 70 6.35 -18.66 -5.53
N GLY A 71 6.80 -18.46 -6.78
CA GLY A 71 7.39 -17.21 -7.22
C GLY A 71 6.42 -16.04 -7.23
N VAL A 72 5.20 -16.26 -7.71
CA VAL A 72 4.14 -15.24 -7.71
C VAL A 72 3.82 -14.80 -6.29
N LEU A 73 3.71 -15.73 -5.35
CA LEU A 73 3.47 -15.41 -3.94
C LEU A 73 4.62 -14.63 -3.32
N PHE A 74 5.87 -15.05 -3.57
CA PHE A 74 7.04 -14.37 -3.03
C PHE A 74 7.24 -12.97 -3.63
N ILE A 75 7.27 -12.86 -4.97
CA ILE A 75 7.45 -11.59 -5.68
C ILE A 75 6.29 -10.65 -5.34
N GLY A 76 5.04 -11.14 -5.40
CA GLY A 76 3.87 -10.35 -5.09
C GLY A 76 3.87 -9.82 -3.65
N ARG A 77 4.29 -10.65 -2.68
CA ARG A 77 4.40 -10.19 -1.29
C ARG A 77 5.52 -9.19 -1.09
N LEU A 78 6.66 -9.41 -1.72
CA LEU A 78 7.81 -8.50 -1.63
C LEU A 78 7.51 -7.14 -2.28
N THR A 79 6.92 -7.13 -3.49
CA THR A 79 6.51 -5.88 -4.17
C THR A 79 5.43 -5.14 -3.39
N SER A 80 4.40 -5.85 -2.88
CA SER A 80 3.36 -5.22 -2.06
C SER A 80 3.93 -4.64 -0.76
N THR A 81 4.88 -5.32 -0.12
CA THR A 81 5.53 -4.81 1.09
C THR A 81 6.34 -3.55 0.81
N LYS A 82 7.10 -3.52 -0.29
CA LYS A 82 7.83 -2.32 -0.71
C LYS A 82 6.90 -1.19 -1.12
N PHE A 83 5.80 -1.52 -1.79
CA PHE A 83 4.79 -0.54 -2.20
C PHE A 83 4.09 0.12 -1.01
N ILE A 84 3.71 -0.66 0.00
CA ILE A 84 2.95 -0.14 1.16
C ILE A 84 3.86 0.49 2.21
N TYR A 85 5.01 -0.12 2.49
CA TYR A 85 5.85 0.21 3.65
C TYR A 85 7.27 0.67 3.29
N GLY A 86 7.65 0.70 2.02
CA GLY A 86 8.99 1.10 1.59
C GLY A 86 9.25 2.58 1.83
N LYS A 87 10.53 2.95 2.03
CA LYS A 87 10.95 4.36 2.19
C LYS A 87 10.61 5.23 1.00
N GLU A 88 10.56 4.63 -0.19
CA GLU A 88 10.18 5.26 -1.46
C GLU A 88 8.75 4.87 -1.86
N SER A 89 7.90 4.49 -0.88
CA SER A 89 6.55 4.14 -1.22
C SER A 89 5.87 5.37 -1.82
N ASP A 90 5.44 5.25 -3.08
CA ASP A 90 4.70 6.31 -3.75
C ASP A 90 3.43 6.68 -2.97
N SER A 91 2.89 5.75 -2.17
CA SER A 91 1.81 6.04 -1.24
C SER A 91 2.23 7.00 -0.12
N ALA A 92 3.48 6.92 0.41
CA ALA A 92 3.99 7.90 1.36
C ALA A 92 4.21 9.27 0.69
N ASN A 93 4.68 9.30 -0.55
CA ASN A 93 4.82 10.52 -1.35
C ASN A 93 3.48 11.16 -1.70
N ILE A 94 2.43 10.36 -1.95
CA ILE A 94 1.08 10.85 -2.21
C ILE A 94 0.46 11.40 -0.93
N THR A 95 0.52 10.65 0.16
CA THR A 95 0.11 11.12 1.48
C THR A 95 0.88 12.37 1.85
N SER A 96 2.18 12.42 1.56
CA SER A 96 3.00 13.60 1.82
C SER A 96 2.60 14.81 0.98
N LYS A 97 2.25 14.63 -0.27
CA LYS A 97 1.72 15.71 -1.12
C LYS A 97 0.30 16.13 -0.73
N SER A 98 -0.50 15.21 -0.18
CA SER A 98 -1.85 15.50 0.29
C SER A 98 -1.89 16.17 1.67
N TYR A 99 -0.82 16.04 2.47
CA TYR A 99 -0.72 16.67 3.80
C TYR A 99 -0.11 18.08 3.80
N GLY A 100 0.02 18.74 2.63
CA GLY A 100 0.51 20.09 2.54
C GLY A 100 2.04 20.21 2.50
N ASN A 101 2.53 21.45 2.53
CA ASN A 101 3.95 21.80 2.37
C ASN A 101 4.73 21.84 3.70
N PHE A 102 4.14 21.46 4.81
CA PHE A 102 4.73 21.57 6.13
C PHE A 102 5.28 20.22 6.64
N ASP A 103 6.34 20.30 7.43
CA ASP A 103 7.08 19.12 7.92
C ASP A 103 6.64 18.71 9.32
N ILE A 104 6.24 19.67 10.14
CA ILE A 104 5.80 19.48 11.51
C ILE A 104 4.46 20.16 11.69
N TYR A 105 3.56 19.50 12.40
CA TYR A 105 2.38 20.19 12.86
C TYR A 105 2.20 20.01 14.37
N LEU A 106 1.74 21.06 15.02
CA LEU A 106 1.54 21.16 16.46
C LEU A 106 0.07 21.40 16.72
N GLY A 107 -0.48 20.75 17.76
CA GLY A 107 -1.86 20.92 18.15
C GLY A 107 -2.69 19.65 18.06
N TYR A 108 -3.91 19.70 18.59
CA TYR A 108 -4.83 18.59 18.59
C TYR A 108 -5.67 18.51 17.32
N SER A 109 -6.02 17.29 16.91
CA SER A 109 -7.08 17.10 15.94
C SER A 109 -8.42 17.44 16.59
N PRO A 110 -9.22 18.37 16.03
CA PRO A 110 -10.50 18.74 16.60
C PRO A 110 -11.51 17.57 16.63
N ILE A 111 -11.25 16.48 15.94
CA ILE A 111 -12.12 15.31 15.85
C ILE A 111 -12.11 14.49 17.16
N ASN A 112 -10.97 14.48 17.87
CA ASN A 112 -10.77 13.59 19.04
C ASN A 112 -10.81 14.32 20.38
N ALA A 113 -11.03 15.61 20.45
CA ALA A 113 -10.83 16.38 21.66
C ALA A 113 -12.09 16.63 22.47
N ASN A 114 -12.07 16.18 23.71
CA ASN A 114 -12.61 16.99 24.80
C ASN A 114 -11.69 18.20 24.90
N TYR A 115 -12.17 19.37 24.45
CA TYR A 115 -11.37 20.57 24.18
C TYR A 115 -10.53 21.04 25.34
N THR A 116 -9.29 20.62 25.44
CA THR A 116 -8.22 21.37 26.06
C THR A 116 -7.50 22.09 24.96
N PHE A 117 -7.73 23.39 24.84
CA PHE A 117 -7.15 24.20 23.78
C PHE A 117 -5.66 24.40 24.04
N SER A 118 -4.82 23.88 23.19
CA SER A 118 -3.44 24.36 23.07
C SER A 118 -3.53 25.81 22.64
N LYS A 119 -3.01 26.72 23.45
CA LYS A 119 -3.02 28.14 23.19
C LYS A 119 -1.64 28.55 22.68
N TYR A 120 -1.46 28.51 21.39
CA TYR A 120 -0.25 29.07 20.78
C TYR A 120 -0.44 30.56 20.61
N ASP A 121 0.14 31.35 21.53
CA ASP A 121 0.16 32.79 21.42
C ASP A 121 1.28 33.25 20.48
N ASN A 122 1.29 34.55 20.17
CA ASN A 122 2.28 35.14 19.29
C ASN A 122 3.71 35.06 19.86
N SER A 123 3.89 35.00 21.20
CA SER A 123 5.20 34.89 21.83
C SER A 123 5.81 33.53 21.51
N LEU A 124 5.04 32.48 21.75
CA LEU A 124 5.44 31.09 21.48
C LEU A 124 5.72 30.86 19.99
N LEU A 125 4.89 31.42 19.11
CA LEU A 125 5.10 31.35 17.66
C LEU A 125 6.40 32.03 17.24
N ASN A 126 6.73 33.18 17.83
CA ASN A 126 7.99 33.88 17.55
C ASN A 126 9.22 33.10 18.05
N GLU A 127 9.12 32.43 19.20
CA GLU A 127 10.19 31.55 19.70
C GLU A 127 10.43 30.37 18.75
N ILE A 128 9.36 29.73 18.24
CA ILE A 128 9.48 28.65 17.26
C ILE A 128 10.08 29.15 15.94
N LYS A 129 9.66 30.34 15.48
CA LYS A 129 10.15 30.97 14.26
C LYS A 129 11.63 31.39 14.36
N ALA A 130 12.12 31.63 15.57
CA ALA A 130 13.52 32.01 15.81
C ALA A 130 14.51 30.82 15.74
N ILE A 131 14.04 29.59 15.66
CA ILE A 131 14.91 28.41 15.50
C ILE A 131 15.57 28.45 14.11
N GLU A 132 16.90 28.30 14.07
CA GLU A 132 17.76 28.54 12.88
C GLU A 132 17.30 27.79 11.61
N ASP A 133 16.81 26.56 11.75
CA ASP A 133 16.41 25.71 10.62
C ASP A 133 14.90 25.71 10.35
N VAL A 134 14.13 26.52 11.07
CA VAL A 134 12.72 26.77 10.77
C VAL A 134 12.64 27.82 9.66
N THR A 135 11.91 27.49 8.59
CA THR A 135 11.75 28.37 7.41
C THR A 135 10.42 29.07 7.38
N ASP A 136 9.38 28.44 7.95
CA ASP A 136 8.04 29.03 7.98
C ASP A 136 7.22 28.48 9.16
N VAL A 137 6.34 29.31 9.72
CA VAL A 137 5.43 28.98 10.83
C VAL A 137 4.06 29.56 10.51
N GLU A 138 3.10 28.68 10.26
CA GLU A 138 1.74 29.04 9.88
C GLU A 138 0.76 28.66 11.00
N PRO A 139 0.27 29.61 11.79
CA PRO A 139 -0.70 29.34 12.83
C PRO A 139 -2.13 29.36 12.30
N ASN A 140 -2.98 28.46 12.83
CA ASN A 140 -4.37 28.32 12.42
C ASN A 140 -5.30 28.08 13.61
N ILE A 141 -6.57 28.44 13.41
CA ILE A 141 -7.66 28.13 14.33
C ILE A 141 -8.51 27.02 13.70
N TYR A 142 -8.57 25.89 14.38
CA TYR A 142 -9.40 24.74 13.99
C TYR A 142 -10.41 24.48 15.10
N LEU A 143 -11.71 24.47 14.74
CA LEU A 143 -12.79 24.24 15.68
C LEU A 143 -13.70 23.14 15.15
N LYS A 144 -14.24 22.35 16.06
CA LYS A 144 -15.32 21.41 15.76
C LYS A 144 -16.65 22.10 16.04
N GLY A 145 -17.47 22.20 15.02
CA GLY A 145 -18.86 22.64 15.13
C GLY A 145 -19.82 21.55 14.71
N TYR A 146 -21.08 21.93 14.65
CA TYR A 146 -22.16 21.03 14.19
C TYR A 146 -23.05 21.79 13.23
N LEU A 147 -23.48 21.10 12.18
CA LEU A 147 -24.45 21.62 11.22
C LEU A 147 -25.84 21.40 11.80
N ARG A 148 -26.72 22.38 11.60
CA ARG A 148 -28.11 22.35 12.03
C ARG A 148 -29.04 22.66 10.87
N ASN A 149 -30.22 22.02 10.88
CA ASN A 149 -31.33 22.33 9.95
C ASN A 149 -30.92 22.37 8.46
N ALA A 150 -29.91 21.60 8.04
CA ALA A 150 -29.51 21.49 6.65
C ALA A 150 -30.17 20.31 5.97
N ASP A 151 -30.54 20.50 4.73
CA ASP A 151 -31.03 19.39 3.87
C ASP A 151 -29.83 18.58 3.38
N LEU A 152 -29.65 17.39 3.96
CA LEU A 152 -28.52 16.52 3.71
C LEU A 152 -28.81 15.50 2.62
N GLU A 153 -27.79 15.17 1.82
CA GLU A 153 -27.87 14.12 0.82
C GLU A 153 -28.07 12.74 1.48
N GLU A 154 -28.89 11.89 0.85
CA GLU A 154 -29.20 10.55 1.35
C GLU A 154 -27.96 9.67 1.49
N ASP A 155 -27.05 9.75 0.53
CA ASP A 155 -25.80 9.03 0.55
C ASP A 155 -24.94 9.37 1.79
N TYR A 156 -24.94 10.64 2.18
CA TYR A 156 -24.23 11.08 3.38
C TYR A 156 -24.91 10.57 4.66
N LEU A 157 -26.23 10.62 4.70
CA LEU A 157 -27.02 10.09 5.81
C LEU A 157 -26.80 8.57 6.01
N ASP A 158 -26.69 7.84 4.91
CA ASP A 158 -26.40 6.40 4.97
C ASP A 158 -24.99 6.09 5.42
N GLU A 159 -24.01 6.91 5.07
CA GLU A 159 -22.65 6.81 5.59
C GLU A 159 -22.60 7.11 7.10
N LEU A 160 -23.31 8.13 7.58
CA LEU A 160 -23.41 8.47 9.00
C LEU A 160 -24.04 7.35 9.83
N LYS A 161 -25.11 6.72 9.35
CA LYS A 161 -25.76 5.59 10.02
C LYS A 161 -24.83 4.39 10.20
N ARG A 162 -23.95 4.14 9.23
CA ARG A 162 -23.00 3.02 9.24
C ARG A 162 -21.81 3.23 10.17
N THR A 163 -21.43 4.49 10.40
CA THR A 163 -20.26 4.81 11.21
C THR A 163 -20.55 4.89 12.71
N GLU A 164 -21.81 4.69 13.14
CA GLU A 164 -22.29 4.77 14.55
C GLU A 164 -21.87 6.05 15.30
N ILE A 165 -21.40 7.08 14.59
CA ILE A 165 -20.79 8.28 15.20
C ILE A 165 -21.85 9.26 15.72
N ASN A 166 -23.14 9.07 15.43
CA ASN A 166 -24.16 10.08 15.80
C ASN A 166 -25.42 9.52 16.45
N ASN A 167 -25.46 9.62 17.77
CA ASN A 167 -26.70 9.46 18.53
C ASN A 167 -27.62 10.71 18.52
N ASN A 168 -27.20 11.86 17.93
CA ASN A 168 -27.89 13.16 18.12
C ASN A 168 -28.33 13.87 16.83
N ASN A 169 -28.37 13.26 15.66
CA ASN A 169 -28.72 13.91 14.37
C ASN A 169 -27.95 15.21 14.02
N GLU A 170 -26.87 15.53 14.69
CA GLU A 170 -26.02 16.68 14.40
C GLU A 170 -24.80 16.26 13.57
N SER A 171 -24.68 16.72 12.32
CA SER A 171 -23.51 16.48 11.48
C SER A 171 -22.33 17.33 11.93
N THR A 172 -21.18 16.71 12.15
CA THR A 172 -19.95 17.41 12.50
C THR A 172 -19.48 18.31 11.38
N VAL A 173 -19.07 19.53 11.73
CA VAL A 173 -18.48 20.52 10.81
C VAL A 173 -17.08 20.88 11.30
N LEU A 174 -16.10 20.82 10.40
CA LEU A 174 -14.76 21.32 10.67
C LEU A 174 -14.69 22.81 10.29
N ILE A 175 -14.43 23.63 11.27
CA ILE A 175 -14.37 25.10 11.12
C ILE A 175 -12.90 25.52 11.13
N ARG A 176 -12.50 26.29 10.13
CA ARG A 176 -11.12 26.76 9.95
C ARG A 176 -11.07 28.27 9.83
N GLY A 177 -10.13 28.89 10.54
CA GLY A 177 -9.82 30.31 10.41
C GLY A 177 -8.55 30.50 9.61
N TYR A 178 -8.64 31.04 8.41
CA TYR A 178 -7.50 31.29 7.54
C TYR A 178 -7.16 32.76 7.49
N ASN A 179 -5.87 33.07 7.51
CA ASN A 179 -5.37 34.43 7.27
C ASN A 179 -5.56 34.81 5.78
N LYS A 180 -5.26 36.07 5.46
CA LYS A 180 -5.44 36.60 4.10
C LYS A 180 -4.58 35.89 3.06
N GLU A 181 -3.39 35.50 3.41
CA GLU A 181 -2.45 34.84 2.50
C GLU A 181 -2.96 33.44 2.12
N LEU A 182 -3.36 32.65 3.10
CA LEU A 182 -3.95 31.36 2.85
C LEU A 182 -5.23 31.43 2.03
N LEU A 183 -6.10 32.38 2.35
CA LEU A 183 -7.33 32.58 1.60
C LEU A 183 -7.06 32.93 0.12
N ASN A 184 -6.02 33.72 -0.16
CA ASN A 184 -5.62 34.02 -1.54
C ASN A 184 -5.06 32.76 -2.23
N ASN A 185 -4.29 31.95 -1.54
CA ASN A 185 -3.70 30.74 -2.10
C ASN A 185 -4.76 29.68 -2.48
N ILE A 186 -5.87 29.63 -1.76
CA ILE A 186 -6.96 28.69 -2.04
C ILE A 186 -7.99 29.22 -3.03
N ASP A 187 -7.90 30.45 -3.51
CA ASP A 187 -8.84 31.07 -4.44
C ASP A 187 -9.02 30.26 -5.74
N LYS A 188 -7.95 29.68 -6.24
CA LYS A 188 -7.94 28.76 -7.41
C LYS A 188 -8.83 27.52 -7.26
N TYR A 189 -9.17 27.17 -6.02
CA TYR A 189 -10.04 26.02 -5.71
C TYR A 189 -11.51 26.39 -5.53
N ILE A 190 -11.89 27.66 -5.66
CA ILE A 190 -13.30 28.07 -5.64
C ILE A 190 -13.94 27.64 -6.95
N ASP A 191 -15.03 26.87 -6.87
CA ASP A 191 -15.83 26.43 -8.02
C ASP A 191 -16.93 27.43 -8.35
N LYS A 192 -17.65 27.88 -7.31
CA LYS A 192 -18.77 28.85 -7.44
C LYS A 192 -18.62 29.95 -6.42
N GLY A 193 -19.02 31.16 -6.79
CA GLY A 193 -18.93 32.33 -5.90
C GLY A 193 -17.58 33.00 -5.91
N LYS A 194 -17.24 33.64 -4.80
CA LYS A 194 -16.01 34.42 -4.63
C LYS A 194 -15.43 34.19 -3.22
N ASN A 195 -14.20 34.62 -3.03
CA ASN A 195 -13.55 34.58 -1.72
C ASN A 195 -14.33 35.42 -0.68
N VAL A 196 -14.19 35.11 0.59
CA VAL A 196 -14.89 35.75 1.71
C VAL A 196 -14.70 37.27 1.76
N TYR A 197 -13.57 37.79 1.29
CA TYR A 197 -13.30 39.24 1.24
C TYR A 197 -14.12 40.01 0.21
N SER A 198 -14.70 39.32 -0.76
CA SER A 198 -15.42 39.98 -1.87
C SER A 198 -16.80 40.46 -1.47
N TYR A 199 -17.26 40.15 -0.28
CA TYR A 199 -18.57 40.56 0.23
C TYR A 199 -18.43 41.55 1.37
N THR A 200 -19.12 42.68 1.28
CA THR A 200 -19.09 43.79 2.25
C THR A 200 -20.23 43.75 3.26
N ASP A 201 -21.13 42.80 3.12
CA ASP A 201 -22.29 42.68 3.99
C ASP A 201 -21.86 42.33 5.45
N ARG A 202 -22.42 43.03 6.41
CA ARG A 202 -22.01 42.91 7.81
C ARG A 202 -22.97 42.11 8.69
N ASP A 203 -24.16 41.73 8.17
CA ASP A 203 -25.16 41.05 8.98
C ASP A 203 -24.79 39.65 9.32
N TYR A 204 -24.09 38.94 8.41
CA TYR A 204 -23.63 37.59 8.58
C TYR A 204 -22.16 37.44 8.19
N LYS A 205 -21.41 36.59 8.91
CA LYS A 205 -20.04 36.27 8.52
C LYS A 205 -20.03 35.42 7.25
N ASN A 206 -19.17 35.78 6.30
CA ASN A 206 -19.02 35.09 5.02
C ASN A 206 -18.03 33.94 5.14
N VAL A 207 -18.35 32.82 4.49
CA VAL A 207 -17.54 31.59 4.58
C VAL A 207 -17.38 30.91 3.21
N LEU A 208 -16.30 30.16 3.05
CA LEU A 208 -16.17 29.19 1.97
C LEU A 208 -16.65 27.83 2.47
N LEU A 209 -17.44 27.16 1.65
CA LEU A 209 -18.01 25.85 1.95
C LEU A 209 -17.27 24.77 1.19
N VAL A 210 -16.73 23.77 1.89
CA VAL A 210 -16.27 22.51 1.31
C VAL A 210 -17.38 21.48 1.52
N ASN A 211 -18.16 21.22 0.46
CA ASN A 211 -19.40 20.43 0.51
C ASN A 211 -19.25 19.01 -0.05
N ASN A 212 -18.08 18.46 0.02
CA ASN A 212 -17.82 17.11 -0.49
C ASN A 212 -17.23 16.21 0.60
N PHE A 213 -17.54 14.93 0.50
CA PHE A 213 -16.94 13.91 1.32
C PHE A 213 -16.54 12.69 0.49
N TYR A 214 -15.62 11.90 1.01
CA TYR A 214 -15.28 10.63 0.42
C TYR A 214 -16.26 9.55 0.88
N SER A 215 -17.15 9.13 -0.01
CA SER A 215 -18.03 7.99 0.24
C SER A 215 -17.26 6.69 0.11
N ARG A 216 -17.17 5.93 1.19
CA ARG A 216 -16.62 4.57 1.19
C ARG A 216 -17.51 3.58 0.44
N ILE A 217 -18.80 3.91 0.29
CA ILE A 217 -19.77 3.09 -0.43
C ILE A 217 -19.56 3.27 -1.94
N LYS A 218 -19.48 4.52 -2.39
CA LYS A 218 -19.32 4.85 -3.82
C LYS A 218 -17.86 4.89 -4.27
N LEU A 219 -16.92 4.82 -3.34
CA LEU A 219 -15.47 5.00 -3.58
C LEU A 219 -15.20 6.27 -4.41
N SER A 220 -15.87 7.36 -4.03
CA SER A 220 -15.82 8.63 -4.76
C SER A 220 -15.83 9.81 -3.80
N ASN A 221 -15.10 10.87 -4.16
CA ASN A 221 -15.10 12.17 -3.48
C ASN A 221 -16.09 13.18 -4.10
N ASN A 222 -16.86 12.76 -5.10
CA ASN A 222 -17.88 13.61 -5.74
C ASN A 222 -19.21 13.62 -4.99
N THR A 223 -19.29 12.98 -3.83
CA THR A 223 -20.50 12.92 -3.03
C THR A 223 -20.63 14.22 -2.23
N GLN A 224 -21.78 14.84 -2.35
CA GLN A 224 -22.09 16.09 -1.63
C GLN A 224 -22.72 15.78 -0.27
N ILE A 225 -22.63 16.72 0.67
CA ILE A 225 -23.18 16.62 2.01
C ILE A 225 -24.49 17.39 2.12
N ILE A 226 -24.49 18.67 1.75
CA ILE A 226 -25.68 19.51 1.68
C ILE A 226 -26.25 19.44 0.27
N LYS A 227 -27.57 19.25 0.13
CA LYS A 227 -28.26 19.27 -1.16
C LYS A 227 -28.19 20.65 -1.79
N SER A 228 -27.60 20.72 -2.97
CA SER A 228 -27.62 21.89 -3.88
C SER A 228 -27.42 23.26 -3.21
N PRO A 229 -26.35 23.48 -2.41
CA PRO A 229 -26.12 24.75 -1.75
C PRO A 229 -25.89 25.87 -2.80
N LYS A 230 -26.39 27.06 -2.52
CA LYS A 230 -26.24 28.23 -3.41
C LYS A 230 -25.43 29.32 -2.72
N ILE A 231 -24.80 30.18 -3.56
CA ILE A 231 -24.10 31.35 -3.06
C ILE A 231 -25.14 32.32 -2.47
N GLY A 232 -24.86 32.82 -1.27
CA GLY A 232 -25.76 33.67 -0.50
C GLY A 232 -26.65 32.91 0.48
N ASP A 233 -26.76 31.59 0.39
CA ASP A 233 -27.52 30.80 1.34
C ASP A 233 -26.95 30.96 2.76
N LEU A 234 -27.84 30.94 3.76
CA LEU A 234 -27.49 30.92 5.16
C LEU A 234 -27.46 29.50 5.70
N ILE A 235 -26.35 29.13 6.32
CA ILE A 235 -26.18 27.84 6.99
C ILE A 235 -26.26 28.06 8.50
N ASP A 236 -27.09 27.28 9.17
CA ASP A 236 -27.17 27.25 10.64
C ASP A 236 -26.06 26.34 11.17
N ILE A 237 -25.18 26.88 12.00
CA ILE A 237 -24.09 26.13 12.64
C ILE A 237 -24.09 26.35 14.14
N LYS A 238 -23.63 25.32 14.87
CA LYS A 238 -23.34 25.37 16.29
C LYS A 238 -21.82 25.40 16.45
N ILE A 239 -21.30 26.47 17.01
CA ILE A 239 -19.85 26.76 17.10
C ILE A 239 -19.44 27.00 18.55
N PRO A 240 -18.26 26.52 18.97
CA PRO A 240 -17.75 26.81 20.30
C PRO A 240 -17.27 28.27 20.37
N VAL A 241 -17.61 28.95 21.45
CA VAL A 241 -17.16 30.32 21.77
C VAL A 241 -16.50 30.31 23.14
N TYR A 242 -15.49 31.15 23.33
CA TYR A 242 -14.84 31.40 24.61
C TYR A 242 -15.38 32.69 25.20
N LYS A 243 -16.13 32.58 26.29
CA LYS A 243 -16.72 33.72 26.98
C LYS A 243 -16.72 33.48 28.49
N ASP A 244 -16.39 34.51 29.25
CA ASP A 244 -16.39 34.48 30.73
C ASP A 244 -15.49 33.35 31.31
N GLY A 245 -14.39 33.01 30.64
CA GLY A 245 -13.46 31.98 31.07
C GLY A 245 -13.85 30.55 30.70
N GLU A 246 -14.98 30.36 30.03
CA GLU A 246 -15.50 29.03 29.67
C GLU A 246 -15.79 28.91 28.19
N TYR A 247 -15.72 27.68 27.70
CA TYR A 247 -16.15 27.33 26.34
C TYR A 247 -17.63 26.92 26.36
N LYS A 248 -18.42 27.60 25.53
CA LYS A 248 -19.87 27.32 25.36
C LYS A 248 -20.18 27.21 23.88
N TYR A 249 -21.12 26.36 23.52
CA TYR A 249 -21.61 26.30 22.15
C TYR A 249 -22.75 27.29 21.93
N ILE A 250 -22.64 28.11 20.88
CA ILE A 250 -23.73 28.97 20.41
C ILE A 250 -24.21 28.56 19.02
N ASN A 251 -25.47 28.87 18.75
CA ASN A 251 -26.03 28.73 17.40
C ASN A 251 -25.85 30.07 16.65
N THR A 252 -25.37 29.99 15.45
CA THR A 252 -25.19 31.16 14.59
C THR A 252 -25.46 30.82 13.14
N LYS A 253 -25.71 31.84 12.31
CA LYS A 253 -25.86 31.70 10.87
C LYS A 253 -24.66 32.29 10.16
N VAL A 254 -24.22 31.60 9.13
CA VAL A 254 -23.12 32.05 8.26
C VAL A 254 -23.58 32.04 6.81
N ARG A 255 -23.04 32.93 6.00
CA ARG A 255 -23.40 33.06 4.58
C ARG A 255 -22.39 32.39 3.70
N ILE A 256 -22.81 31.57 2.75
CA ILE A 256 -21.96 30.96 1.73
C ILE A 256 -21.51 32.04 0.74
N ALA A 257 -20.23 32.42 0.80
CA ALA A 257 -19.58 33.30 -0.16
C ALA A 257 -19.04 32.56 -1.38
N GLY A 258 -18.51 31.34 -1.15
CA GLY A 258 -18.01 30.49 -2.20
C GLY A 258 -18.13 29.01 -1.83
N ILE A 259 -18.20 28.18 -2.87
CA ILE A 259 -18.21 26.72 -2.76
C ILE A 259 -16.93 26.20 -3.39
N MET A 260 -16.21 25.36 -2.67
CA MET A 260 -14.93 24.82 -3.11
C MET A 260 -15.12 23.66 -4.09
N LYS A 261 -14.15 23.47 -4.99
CA LYS A 261 -14.08 22.31 -5.90
C LYS A 261 -13.98 21.01 -5.11
N ASN A 262 -14.53 19.93 -5.65
CA ASN A 262 -14.40 18.59 -5.06
C ASN A 262 -12.94 18.10 -4.95
N SER A 263 -12.04 18.65 -5.78
CA SER A 263 -10.61 18.37 -5.74
C SER A 263 -9.84 19.20 -4.70
N TYR A 264 -10.53 20.09 -3.96
CA TYR A 264 -9.86 20.86 -2.92
C TYR A 264 -9.40 19.95 -1.79
N ILE A 265 -8.12 20.01 -1.53
CA ILE A 265 -7.47 19.36 -0.39
C ILE A 265 -6.73 20.46 0.34
N SER A 266 -6.88 20.53 1.66
CA SER A 266 -6.13 21.49 2.44
C SER A 266 -4.63 21.32 2.21
N GLU A 267 -3.95 22.37 1.80
CA GLU A 267 -2.51 22.33 1.58
C GLU A 267 -1.72 22.13 2.88
N GLN A 268 -2.37 22.25 4.03
CA GLN A 268 -1.73 22.18 5.33
C GLN A 268 -1.78 20.79 5.96
N ASP A 269 -2.91 20.11 5.91
CA ASP A 269 -3.11 18.86 6.64
C ASP A 269 -3.75 17.72 5.83
N GLY A 270 -4.15 17.97 4.60
CA GLY A 270 -4.76 16.94 3.75
C GLY A 270 -6.12 16.40 4.23
N GLU A 271 -6.71 17.00 5.26
CA GLU A 271 -7.95 16.52 5.89
C GLU A 271 -9.22 16.88 5.12
N SER A 272 -9.13 17.30 3.87
CA SER A 272 -10.29 17.82 3.12
C SER A 272 -11.41 16.80 2.88
N GLN A 273 -11.18 15.51 3.06
CA GLN A 273 -12.10 14.51 2.55
C GLN A 273 -12.59 13.47 3.57
N SER A 274 -11.99 13.40 4.74
CA SER A 274 -12.28 12.29 5.66
C SER A 274 -13.26 12.60 6.79
N GLY A 275 -13.63 13.85 6.99
CA GLY A 275 -14.24 14.26 8.25
C GLY A 275 -15.59 14.99 8.19
N GLY A 276 -16.19 15.16 7.03
CA GLY A 276 -17.45 15.89 6.93
C GLY A 276 -17.31 17.30 6.30
N ILE A 277 -18.33 18.14 6.49
CA ILE A 277 -18.35 19.51 5.98
C ILE A 277 -17.22 20.33 6.59
N GLN A 278 -16.56 21.14 5.75
CA GLN A 278 -15.61 22.14 6.21
C GLN A 278 -16.13 23.54 5.89
N ILE A 279 -16.00 24.42 6.86
CA ILE A 279 -16.37 25.84 6.75
C ILE A 279 -15.12 26.66 7.02
N ILE A 280 -14.69 27.44 6.01
CA ILE A 280 -13.48 28.25 6.09
C ILE A 280 -13.89 29.71 6.27
N PHE A 281 -13.47 30.30 7.37
CA PHE A 281 -13.66 31.69 7.71
C PHE A 281 -12.40 32.51 7.40
N ASN A 282 -12.58 33.80 7.25
CA ASN A 282 -11.50 34.72 7.55
C ASN A 282 -11.17 34.63 9.05
N GLU A 283 -9.89 34.55 9.38
CA GLU A 283 -9.41 34.42 10.76
C GLU A 283 -9.95 35.54 11.68
N LYS A 284 -9.98 36.78 11.20
CA LYS A 284 -10.50 37.91 11.97
C LYS A 284 -11.97 37.74 12.33
N ASP A 285 -12.78 37.30 11.36
CA ASP A 285 -14.21 37.07 11.56
C ASP A 285 -14.46 35.92 12.52
N LEU A 286 -13.63 34.86 12.46
CA LEU A 286 -13.73 33.73 13.37
C LEU A 286 -13.35 34.14 14.80
N LYS A 287 -12.27 34.90 14.99
CA LYS A 287 -11.84 35.42 16.30
C LYS A 287 -12.90 36.33 16.91
N GLU A 288 -13.48 37.21 16.12
CA GLU A 288 -14.56 38.10 16.56
C GLU A 288 -15.81 37.33 16.97
N LEU A 289 -16.18 36.30 16.21
CA LEU A 289 -17.37 35.50 16.47
C LEU A 289 -17.19 34.60 17.71
N THR A 290 -16.00 34.04 17.89
CA THR A 290 -15.76 32.99 18.90
C THR A 290 -15.13 33.52 20.20
N GLY A 291 -14.54 34.70 20.18
CA GLY A 291 -13.72 35.21 21.29
C GLY A 291 -12.40 34.47 21.50
N ILE A 292 -12.04 33.58 20.59
CA ILE A 292 -10.78 32.80 20.65
C ILE A 292 -9.69 33.65 20.01
N SER A 293 -8.71 34.10 20.81
CA SER A 293 -7.60 34.95 20.34
C SER A 293 -6.40 34.15 19.86
N ASP A 294 -6.17 33.01 20.47
CA ASP A 294 -4.96 32.21 20.26
C ASP A 294 -5.20 31.10 19.22
N TYR A 295 -4.10 30.56 18.73
CA TYR A 295 -4.15 29.49 17.77
C TYR A 295 -4.11 28.14 18.47
N ASN A 296 -4.71 27.13 17.87
CA ASN A 296 -4.71 25.78 18.40
C ASN A 296 -4.07 24.76 17.43
N LYS A 297 -3.65 25.20 16.26
CA LYS A 297 -2.95 24.37 15.30
C LYS A 297 -1.86 25.19 14.62
N VAL A 298 -0.63 24.67 14.61
CA VAL A 298 0.53 25.37 14.03
C VAL A 298 1.25 24.43 13.10
N PHE A 299 1.54 24.90 11.90
CA PHE A 299 2.28 24.18 10.89
C PHE A 299 3.66 24.81 10.78
N VAL A 300 4.70 23.97 10.81
CA VAL A 300 6.09 24.42 10.78
C VAL A 300 6.82 23.76 9.63
N LYS A 301 7.51 24.57 8.83
CA LYS A 301 8.38 24.14 7.76
C LYS A 301 9.83 24.25 8.18
N ILE A 302 10.63 23.23 7.91
CA ILE A 302 12.04 23.15 8.27
C ILE A 302 12.91 22.90 7.03
N LYS A 303 14.17 23.30 7.08
CA LYS A 303 15.12 23.15 5.95
C LYS A 303 15.38 21.67 5.60
N LYS A 304 15.47 20.81 6.64
CA LYS A 304 15.68 19.38 6.48
C LYS A 304 14.56 18.62 7.18
N GLU A 305 13.79 17.89 6.42
CA GLU A 305 12.59 17.15 6.85
C GLU A 305 12.79 16.19 8.04
N THR A 306 14.02 15.82 8.39
CA THR A 306 14.33 14.86 9.45
C THR A 306 15.26 15.41 10.53
N ASP A 307 15.29 16.73 10.71
CA ASP A 307 16.20 17.33 11.70
C ASP A 307 15.69 17.12 13.13
N LYS A 308 16.26 16.12 13.80
CA LYS A 308 15.94 15.79 15.19
C LYS A 308 16.28 16.90 16.17
N LYS A 309 17.22 17.80 15.82
CA LYS A 309 17.62 18.90 16.66
C LYS A 309 16.51 19.94 16.73
N VAL A 310 15.99 20.36 15.57
CA VAL A 310 14.87 21.30 15.48
C VAL A 310 13.64 20.75 16.22
N ILE A 311 13.32 19.50 16.02
CA ILE A 311 12.20 18.84 16.71
C ILE A 311 12.38 18.89 18.23
N LYS A 312 13.59 18.62 18.72
CA LYS A 312 13.91 18.68 20.16
C LYS A 312 13.82 20.10 20.69
N GLU A 313 14.25 21.10 19.93
CA GLU A 313 14.17 22.52 20.30
C GLU A 313 12.70 23.00 20.37
N ILE A 314 11.90 22.65 19.37
CA ILE A 314 10.44 22.92 19.40
C ILE A 314 9.80 22.26 20.62
N ASN A 315 10.18 21.01 20.92
CA ASN A 315 9.70 20.28 22.10
C ASN A 315 10.02 21.03 23.39
N ASN A 316 11.24 21.48 23.54
CA ASN A 316 11.68 22.18 24.76
C ASN A 316 10.92 23.51 24.93
N ILE A 317 10.68 24.24 23.85
CA ILE A 317 9.89 25.49 23.88
C ILE A 317 8.46 25.22 24.36
N ILE A 318 7.84 24.18 23.82
CA ILE A 318 6.44 23.83 24.15
C ILE A 318 6.34 23.29 25.58
N GLU A 319 7.30 22.49 26.04
CA GLU A 319 7.34 22.00 27.45
C GLU A 319 7.50 23.15 28.45
N LYS A 320 8.34 24.15 28.15
CA LYS A 320 8.52 25.34 28.97
C LYS A 320 7.27 26.22 29.05
N SER A 321 6.43 26.21 28.04
CA SER A 321 5.17 26.97 28.02
C SER A 321 4.05 26.36 28.87
N GLY A 322 4.31 25.23 29.55
CA GLY A 322 3.36 24.59 30.46
C GLY A 322 2.30 23.74 29.79
N PHE A 323 2.45 23.47 28.50
CA PHE A 323 1.58 22.51 27.80
C PHE A 323 2.01 21.08 28.14
N SER A 324 1.32 20.44 29.12
CA SER A 324 1.60 19.10 29.54
C SER A 324 1.19 18.02 28.54
N ASP A 325 0.30 18.35 27.61
CA ASP A 325 -0.31 17.40 26.68
C ASP A 325 0.06 17.71 25.23
N ILE A 326 1.28 17.33 24.85
CA ILE A 326 1.73 17.42 23.46
C ILE A 326 1.46 16.09 22.74
N GLU A 327 0.29 15.56 22.94
CA GLU A 327 -0.28 14.55 22.07
C GLU A 327 -0.74 15.23 20.78
N GLY A 328 0.06 15.35 19.81
CA GLY A 328 -0.32 15.99 18.54
C GLY A 328 0.87 16.47 17.74
N ARG A 329 2.08 16.09 18.18
CA ARG A 329 3.25 16.31 17.36
C ARG A 329 3.32 15.29 16.25
N TYR A 330 2.89 15.70 15.10
CA TYR A 330 3.24 14.99 13.89
C TYR A 330 4.44 15.67 13.26
N VAL A 331 5.58 15.05 13.40
CA VAL A 331 6.62 15.24 12.40
C VAL A 331 6.24 14.31 11.28
N ARG A 332 5.80 14.86 10.19
CA ARG A 332 5.28 14.16 9.03
C ARG A 332 6.12 12.94 8.64
N ASN A 333 7.43 13.09 8.59
CA ASN A 333 8.36 12.02 8.24
C ASN A 333 8.69 11.09 9.40
N HIS A 334 8.57 11.57 10.65
CA HIS A 334 8.96 10.77 11.82
C HIS A 334 7.89 9.76 12.24
N PHE A 335 6.62 10.14 12.19
CA PHE A 335 5.52 9.22 12.46
C PHE A 335 5.37 8.19 11.32
N GLY A 336 5.45 8.63 10.07
CA GLY A 336 5.49 7.76 8.90
C GLY A 336 6.70 6.82 8.93
N ASP A 337 7.90 7.32 9.22
CA ASP A 337 9.12 6.50 9.30
C ASP A 337 9.08 5.50 10.46
N HIS A 338 8.56 5.85 11.62
CA HIS A 338 8.53 4.92 12.77
C HIS A 338 7.45 3.86 12.62
N TYR A 339 6.26 4.24 12.21
CA TYR A 339 5.16 3.31 11.93
C TYR A 339 5.50 2.42 10.73
N ASN A 340 5.96 3.00 9.64
CA ASN A 340 6.39 2.26 8.45
C ASN A 340 7.58 1.34 8.74
N LYS A 341 8.56 1.76 9.55
CA LYS A 341 9.74 0.95 9.87
C LYS A 341 9.40 -0.31 10.67
N SER A 342 8.52 -0.22 11.66
CA SER A 342 8.09 -1.40 12.43
C SER A 342 7.19 -2.31 11.61
N SER A 343 6.22 -1.74 10.89
CA SER A 343 5.32 -2.48 10.00
C SER A 343 6.08 -3.09 8.82
N TYR A 344 7.07 -2.37 8.26
CA TYR A 344 7.96 -2.89 7.24
C TYR A 344 8.78 -4.08 7.73
N LYS A 345 9.36 -4.00 8.93
CA LYS A 345 10.09 -5.14 9.53
C LYS A 345 9.20 -6.36 9.70
N LEU A 346 8.00 -6.19 10.25
CA LEU A 346 7.04 -7.28 10.40
C LEU A 346 6.63 -7.88 9.06
N ALA A 347 6.35 -7.04 8.07
CA ALA A 347 6.02 -7.48 6.72
C ALA A 347 7.17 -8.23 6.06
N MET A 348 8.43 -7.81 6.26
CA MET A 348 9.63 -8.51 5.76
C MET A 348 9.83 -9.87 6.44
N ILE A 349 9.49 -10.01 7.71
CA ILE A 349 9.47 -11.33 8.40
C ILE A 349 8.46 -12.26 7.72
N CYS A 350 7.28 -11.75 7.37
CA CYS A 350 6.29 -12.52 6.61
C CYS A 350 6.80 -12.91 5.21
N VAL A 351 7.48 -12.01 4.49
CA VAL A 351 8.13 -12.31 3.19
C VAL A 351 9.15 -13.42 3.34
N PHE A 352 9.97 -13.38 4.38
CA PHE A 352 10.94 -14.45 4.67
C PHE A 352 10.25 -15.79 4.99
N GLY A 353 9.14 -15.77 5.73
CA GLY A 353 8.32 -16.96 5.98
C GLY A 353 7.79 -17.57 4.68
N VAL A 354 7.25 -16.75 3.77
CA VAL A 354 6.80 -17.19 2.44
C VAL A 354 7.96 -17.79 1.64
N LEU A 355 9.15 -17.19 1.71
CA LEU A 355 10.34 -17.71 1.05
C LEU A 355 10.75 -19.10 1.56
N LEU A 356 10.72 -19.30 2.88
CA LEU A 356 11.04 -20.61 3.48
C LEU A 356 10.04 -21.68 3.05
N ILE A 357 8.75 -21.40 3.13
CA ILE A 357 7.69 -22.32 2.69
C ILE A 357 7.84 -22.66 1.21
N SER A 358 8.08 -21.66 0.37
CA SER A 358 8.32 -21.84 -1.06
C SER A 358 9.54 -22.70 -1.33
N SER A 359 10.64 -22.48 -0.60
CA SER A 359 11.88 -23.27 -0.75
C SER A 359 11.67 -24.75 -0.38
N ILE A 360 10.96 -25.00 0.72
CA ILE A 360 10.61 -26.38 1.14
C ILE A 360 9.75 -27.05 0.07
N ASN A 361 8.75 -26.34 -0.46
CA ASN A 361 7.86 -26.86 -1.51
C ASN A 361 8.65 -27.21 -2.78
N ILE A 362 9.56 -26.34 -3.23
CA ILE A 362 10.45 -26.62 -4.38
C ILE A 362 11.27 -27.90 -4.12
N ILE A 363 11.85 -28.07 -2.94
CA ILE A 363 12.62 -29.27 -2.58
C ILE A 363 11.76 -30.53 -2.72
N PHE A 364 10.51 -30.49 -2.20
CA PHE A 364 9.61 -31.63 -2.30
C PHE A 364 9.23 -31.96 -3.75
N ILE A 365 8.95 -30.96 -4.57
CA ILE A 365 8.60 -31.14 -5.98
C ILE A 365 9.76 -31.78 -6.75
N VAL A 366 10.96 -31.21 -6.60
CA VAL A 366 12.16 -31.73 -7.27
C VAL A 366 12.47 -33.15 -6.83
N ARG A 367 12.38 -33.42 -5.53
CA ARG A 367 12.58 -34.78 -4.98
C ARG A 367 11.54 -35.78 -5.51
N SER A 368 10.27 -35.42 -5.52
CA SER A 368 9.19 -36.24 -6.03
C SER A 368 9.40 -36.59 -7.52
N ASN A 369 9.76 -35.60 -8.33
CA ASN A 369 10.07 -35.79 -9.75
C ASN A 369 11.23 -36.79 -9.96
N ILE A 370 12.29 -36.70 -9.15
CA ILE A 370 13.44 -37.60 -9.22
C ILE A 370 13.03 -39.00 -8.84
N ILE A 371 12.19 -39.17 -7.79
CA ILE A 371 11.71 -40.51 -7.33
C ILE A 371 10.87 -41.16 -8.42
N VAL A 372 9.91 -40.46 -9.02
CA VAL A 372 9.07 -40.98 -10.09
C VAL A 372 9.87 -41.46 -11.29
N ARG A 373 11.03 -40.85 -11.54
CA ARG A 373 11.94 -41.19 -12.67
C ARG A 373 13.12 -42.08 -12.28
N LEU A 374 13.04 -42.73 -11.13
CA LEU A 374 14.17 -43.52 -10.60
C LEU A 374 14.58 -44.65 -11.53
N SER A 375 13.62 -45.40 -12.08
CA SER A 375 13.87 -46.50 -13.06
C SER A 375 14.61 -46.00 -14.31
N GLU A 376 14.17 -44.86 -14.86
CA GLU A 376 14.86 -44.20 -15.99
C GLU A 376 16.32 -43.83 -15.65
N ILE A 377 16.53 -43.25 -14.46
CA ILE A 377 17.86 -42.90 -13.98
C ILE A 377 18.75 -44.15 -13.80
N CYS A 378 18.19 -45.26 -13.30
CA CYS A 378 18.89 -46.53 -13.18
C CYS A 378 19.24 -47.10 -14.57
N THR A 379 18.36 -46.99 -15.57
CA THR A 379 18.64 -47.37 -16.95
C THR A 379 19.82 -46.60 -17.53
N PHE A 380 19.89 -45.29 -17.36
CA PHE A 380 21.07 -44.48 -17.78
C PHE A 380 22.38 -44.98 -17.14
N ARG A 381 22.32 -45.39 -15.86
CA ARG A 381 23.47 -45.96 -15.19
C ARG A 381 23.85 -47.36 -15.71
N ALA A 382 22.84 -48.20 -16.05
CA ALA A 382 23.07 -49.53 -16.63
C ALA A 382 23.76 -49.46 -18.03
N ILE A 383 23.42 -48.41 -18.80
CA ILE A 383 24.06 -48.18 -20.13
C ILE A 383 25.48 -47.55 -20.00
N GLY A 384 25.97 -47.33 -18.77
CA GLY A 384 27.33 -46.85 -18.51
C GLY A 384 27.49 -45.40 -18.12
N MET A 385 26.38 -44.64 -17.89
CA MET A 385 26.47 -43.27 -17.42
C MET A 385 27.00 -43.22 -15.97
N SER A 386 28.11 -42.51 -15.75
CA SER A 386 28.69 -42.37 -14.41
C SER A 386 27.77 -41.62 -13.44
N LYS A 387 27.86 -41.92 -12.13
CA LYS A 387 27.09 -41.21 -11.06
C LYS A 387 27.25 -39.72 -11.15
N LYS A 388 28.47 -39.20 -11.49
CA LYS A 388 28.77 -37.80 -11.63
C LYS A 388 28.02 -37.16 -12.82
N ASN A 389 27.89 -37.87 -13.91
CA ASN A 389 27.19 -37.40 -15.13
C ASN A 389 25.67 -37.40 -14.93
N VAL A 390 25.10 -38.38 -14.25
CA VAL A 390 23.69 -38.40 -13.85
C VAL A 390 23.38 -37.21 -12.95
N LYS A 391 24.19 -36.97 -11.91
CA LYS A 391 24.01 -35.80 -11.05
C LYS A 391 24.05 -34.49 -11.82
N ARG A 392 25.02 -34.31 -12.73
CA ARG A 392 25.11 -33.12 -13.58
C ARG A 392 23.88 -32.94 -14.48
N MET A 393 23.37 -34.01 -15.05
CA MET A 393 22.16 -34.02 -15.87
C MET A 393 20.96 -33.50 -15.05
N LEU A 394 20.73 -34.07 -13.87
CA LEU A 394 19.63 -33.67 -12.98
C LEU A 394 19.76 -32.23 -12.51
N ILE A 395 20.97 -31.76 -12.16
CA ILE A 395 21.20 -30.37 -11.79
C ILE A 395 20.80 -29.44 -12.94
N LYS A 396 21.25 -29.70 -14.17
CA LYS A 396 20.96 -28.87 -15.33
C LYS A 396 19.48 -28.84 -15.68
N GLU A 397 18.82 -29.99 -15.65
CA GLU A 397 17.37 -30.08 -15.85
C GLU A 397 16.60 -29.22 -14.83
N ASN A 398 16.94 -29.34 -13.55
CA ASN A 398 16.26 -28.56 -12.50
C ASN A 398 16.62 -27.07 -12.49
N MET A 399 17.84 -26.69 -12.93
CA MET A 399 18.17 -25.28 -13.19
C MET A 399 17.28 -24.67 -14.30
N ILE A 400 17.01 -25.44 -15.38
CA ILE A 400 16.11 -24.97 -16.44
C ILE A 400 14.69 -24.79 -15.90
N TYR A 401 14.19 -25.70 -15.05
CA TYR A 401 12.89 -25.52 -14.38
C TYR A 401 12.88 -24.23 -13.54
N GLY A 402 13.92 -23.96 -12.75
CA GLY A 402 14.04 -22.74 -11.97
C GLY A 402 14.00 -21.48 -12.84
N VAL A 403 14.75 -21.46 -13.95
CA VAL A 403 14.78 -20.32 -14.88
C VAL A 403 13.43 -20.10 -15.58
N LEU A 404 12.82 -21.18 -16.10
CA LEU A 404 11.52 -21.08 -16.75
C LEU A 404 10.42 -20.63 -15.77
N SER A 405 10.47 -21.12 -14.54
CA SER A 405 9.53 -20.71 -13.49
C SER A 405 9.73 -19.25 -13.09
N MET A 406 10.97 -18.73 -13.06
CA MET A 406 11.27 -17.31 -12.84
C MET A 406 10.59 -16.43 -13.91
N ILE A 407 10.69 -16.81 -15.18
CA ILE A 407 10.09 -16.05 -16.29
C ILE A 407 8.57 -16.01 -16.15
N VAL A 408 7.93 -17.18 -15.92
CA VAL A 408 6.47 -17.26 -15.78
C VAL A 408 6.00 -16.50 -14.53
N ALA A 409 6.66 -16.69 -13.41
CA ALA A 409 6.36 -15.95 -12.17
C ALA A 409 6.54 -14.43 -12.34
N GLY A 410 7.60 -14.02 -13.03
CA GLY A 410 7.87 -12.62 -13.34
C GLY A 410 6.77 -11.96 -14.16
N ILE A 411 6.31 -12.63 -15.21
CA ILE A 411 5.21 -12.12 -16.07
C ILE A 411 3.93 -11.97 -15.26
N ILE A 412 3.52 -13.00 -14.51
CA ILE A 412 2.28 -12.97 -13.72
C ILE A 412 2.36 -11.92 -12.60
N SER A 413 3.49 -11.85 -11.90
CA SER A 413 3.67 -10.87 -10.82
C SER A 413 3.72 -9.44 -11.32
N SER A 414 4.35 -9.18 -12.48
CA SER A 414 4.37 -7.86 -13.10
C SER A 414 2.96 -7.42 -13.51
N PHE A 415 2.15 -8.34 -14.04
CA PHE A 415 0.77 -8.05 -14.38
C PHE A 415 -0.09 -7.75 -13.15
N ASN A 416 0.06 -8.51 -12.07
CA ASN A 416 -0.64 -8.24 -10.81
C ASN A 416 -0.21 -6.91 -10.20
N TYR A 417 1.07 -6.58 -10.22
CA TYR A 417 1.59 -5.30 -9.74
C TYR A 417 1.06 -4.12 -10.57
N TYR A 418 1.01 -4.27 -11.91
CA TYR A 418 0.39 -3.28 -12.78
C TYR A 418 -1.08 -3.00 -12.41
N LYS A 419 -1.86 -4.04 -12.10
CA LYS A 419 -3.24 -3.87 -11.63
C LYS A 419 -3.31 -3.06 -10.33
N ILE A 420 -2.48 -3.39 -9.34
CA ILE A 420 -2.42 -2.66 -8.06
C ILE A 420 -2.10 -1.18 -8.29
N VAL A 421 -1.08 -0.87 -9.10
CA VAL A 421 -0.70 0.51 -9.44
C VAL A 421 -1.85 1.23 -10.16
N SER A 422 -2.49 0.57 -11.13
CA SER A 422 -3.60 1.15 -11.89
C SER A 422 -4.82 1.46 -11.01
N GLU A 423 -5.19 0.53 -10.12
CA GLU A 423 -6.30 0.72 -9.17
C GLU A 423 -5.98 1.83 -8.17
N THR A 424 -4.76 1.86 -7.65
CA THR A 424 -4.32 2.92 -6.74
C THR A 424 -4.33 4.30 -7.42
N ASN A 425 -3.88 4.38 -8.68
CA ASN A 425 -3.94 5.63 -9.44
C ASN A 425 -5.37 6.09 -9.69
N LYS A 426 -6.31 5.17 -9.97
CA LYS A 426 -7.74 5.50 -10.08
C LYS A 426 -8.30 6.04 -8.76
N LEU A 427 -7.99 5.38 -7.65
CA LEU A 427 -8.38 5.84 -6.32
C LEU A 427 -7.80 7.22 -6.02
N ASN A 428 -6.51 7.44 -6.29
CA ASN A 428 -5.85 8.72 -6.07
C ASN A 428 -6.44 9.84 -6.94
N GLN A 429 -6.81 9.53 -8.18
CA GLN A 429 -7.52 10.47 -9.03
C GLN A 429 -8.91 10.81 -8.47
N GLN A 430 -9.65 9.80 -8.00
CA GLN A 430 -10.99 9.99 -7.44
C GLN A 430 -10.97 10.71 -6.09
N VAL A 431 -10.02 10.36 -5.22
CA VAL A 431 -9.94 10.89 -3.84
C VAL A 431 -9.22 12.23 -3.79
N TYR A 432 -8.11 12.38 -4.51
CA TYR A 432 -7.22 13.53 -4.39
C TYR A 432 -7.14 14.38 -5.66
N GLY A 433 -7.81 13.99 -6.75
CA GLY A 433 -7.72 14.68 -8.05
C GLY A 433 -6.34 14.57 -8.71
N ILE A 434 -5.46 13.68 -8.23
CA ILE A 434 -4.09 13.54 -8.71
C ILE A 434 -4.04 12.46 -9.80
N ASN A 435 -3.71 12.86 -11.02
CA ASN A 435 -3.57 11.95 -12.15
C ASN A 435 -2.18 11.28 -12.15
N ASN A 436 -2.13 9.97 -12.44
CA ASN A 436 -0.89 9.20 -12.63
C ASN A 436 0.15 9.43 -11.51
N SER A 437 -0.31 9.37 -10.27
CA SER A 437 0.50 9.62 -9.08
C SER A 437 1.63 8.63 -8.90
N ILE A 438 1.44 7.39 -9.37
CA ILE A 438 2.41 6.30 -9.25
C ILE A 438 2.79 5.79 -10.63
N LYS A 439 4.09 5.74 -10.92
CA LYS A 439 4.61 5.13 -12.14
C LYS A 439 4.73 3.63 -11.96
N PHE A 440 4.26 2.88 -12.97
CA PHE A 440 4.50 1.45 -13.01
C PHE A 440 5.94 1.17 -13.44
N GLU A 441 6.66 0.39 -12.66
CA GLU A 441 7.97 -0.14 -13.00
C GLU A 441 7.96 -1.67 -12.86
N ILE A 442 8.59 -2.36 -13.82
CA ILE A 442 8.68 -3.83 -13.74
C ILE A 442 9.56 -4.21 -12.55
N PRO A 443 9.12 -5.11 -11.65
CA PRO A 443 9.89 -5.49 -10.46
C PRO A 443 11.05 -6.44 -10.79
N ILE A 444 12.01 -5.97 -11.58
CA ILE A 444 13.13 -6.78 -12.11
C ILE A 444 13.98 -7.35 -10.97
N TYR A 445 14.28 -6.55 -9.94
CA TYR A 445 15.08 -6.99 -8.80
C TYR A 445 14.44 -8.14 -8.05
N GLU A 446 13.15 -8.07 -7.80
CA GLU A 446 12.37 -9.09 -7.10
C GLU A 446 12.32 -10.39 -7.91
N ILE A 447 12.18 -10.26 -9.23
CA ILE A 447 12.20 -11.40 -10.16
C ILE A 447 13.56 -12.08 -10.16
N LEU A 448 14.66 -11.31 -10.22
CA LEU A 448 16.01 -11.84 -10.19
C LEU A 448 16.38 -12.48 -8.84
N ILE A 449 15.94 -11.90 -7.73
CA ILE A 449 16.10 -12.48 -6.39
C ILE A 449 15.40 -13.84 -6.33
N PHE A 450 14.14 -13.91 -6.73
CA PHE A 450 13.40 -15.19 -6.76
C PHE A 450 14.07 -16.21 -7.67
N GLY A 451 14.48 -15.81 -8.89
CA GLY A 451 15.15 -16.68 -9.84
C GLY A 451 16.44 -17.28 -9.29
N SER A 452 17.27 -16.45 -8.66
CA SER A 452 18.53 -16.89 -8.04
C SER A 452 18.26 -17.89 -6.91
N ILE A 453 17.27 -17.61 -6.04
CA ILE A 453 16.91 -18.49 -4.94
C ILE A 453 16.29 -19.80 -5.48
N SER A 454 15.39 -19.74 -6.44
CA SER A 454 14.74 -20.89 -7.06
C SER A 454 15.78 -21.85 -7.67
N VAL A 455 16.72 -21.32 -8.44
CA VAL A 455 17.82 -22.11 -9.03
C VAL A 455 18.69 -22.72 -7.92
N PHE A 456 19.05 -21.96 -6.91
CA PHE A 456 19.86 -22.45 -5.79
C PHE A 456 19.17 -23.58 -5.03
N VAL A 457 17.89 -23.40 -4.70
CA VAL A 457 17.07 -24.41 -4.01
C VAL A 457 16.90 -25.68 -4.84
N CYS A 458 16.71 -25.54 -6.18
CA CYS A 458 16.66 -26.68 -7.09
C CYS A 458 17.98 -27.49 -7.09
N VAL A 459 19.11 -26.82 -7.06
CA VAL A 459 20.43 -27.48 -6.97
C VAL A 459 20.58 -28.23 -5.64
N ILE A 460 20.18 -27.59 -4.54
CA ILE A 460 20.20 -28.22 -3.20
C ILE A 460 19.29 -29.45 -3.17
N ALA A 461 18.09 -29.36 -3.72
CA ALA A 461 17.13 -30.47 -3.76
C ALA A 461 17.70 -31.69 -4.50
N VAL A 462 18.38 -31.48 -5.63
CA VAL A 462 19.07 -32.54 -6.36
C VAL A 462 20.22 -33.12 -5.53
N TYR A 463 20.95 -32.29 -4.79
CA TYR A 463 22.06 -32.78 -3.95
C TYR A 463 21.57 -33.75 -2.86
N PHE A 464 20.48 -33.38 -2.17
CA PHE A 464 19.89 -34.26 -1.17
C PHE A 464 19.30 -35.53 -1.78
N SER A 465 18.61 -35.44 -2.92
CA SER A 465 18.03 -36.58 -3.62
C SER A 465 19.09 -37.55 -4.16
N ASN A 466 20.27 -37.03 -4.59
CA ASN A 466 21.35 -37.85 -5.08
C ASN A 466 21.96 -38.77 -4.00
N LYS A 467 21.91 -38.40 -2.71
CA LYS A 467 22.35 -39.24 -1.61
C LYS A 467 21.48 -40.51 -1.53
N MET A 468 20.18 -40.39 -1.82
CA MET A 468 19.25 -41.50 -1.88
C MET A 468 19.51 -42.42 -3.12
N ILE A 469 19.70 -41.82 -4.30
CA ILE A 469 19.98 -42.55 -5.55
C ILE A 469 21.28 -43.35 -5.45
N ASN A 470 22.29 -42.83 -4.76
CA ASN A 470 23.58 -43.55 -4.58
C ASN A 470 23.52 -44.78 -3.70
N LYS A 471 22.52 -44.87 -2.82
CA LYS A 471 22.28 -46.03 -1.92
C LYS A 471 21.54 -47.18 -2.61
N LEU A 472 20.85 -46.93 -3.70
CA LEU A 472 20.06 -47.92 -4.42
C LEU A 472 20.96 -48.74 -5.37
N SER A 473 20.78 -50.07 -5.35
CA SER A 473 21.42 -50.94 -6.36
C SER A 473 20.71 -50.75 -7.71
N ILE A 474 21.48 -50.85 -8.80
CA ILE A 474 20.93 -50.72 -10.18
C ILE A 474 19.81 -51.76 -10.40
N VAL A 475 20.02 -52.97 -9.88
CA VAL A 475 19.09 -54.10 -10.02
C VAL A 475 17.77 -53.86 -9.27
N SER A 476 17.82 -53.33 -8.03
CA SER A 476 16.61 -53.03 -7.27
C SER A 476 15.81 -51.90 -7.91
N GLY A 477 16.47 -50.84 -8.43
CA GLY A 477 15.79 -49.72 -9.07
C GLY A 477 15.14 -50.05 -10.43
N ILE A 478 15.53 -51.15 -11.08
CA ILE A 478 14.90 -51.64 -12.32
C ILE A 478 13.77 -52.63 -12.00
N LYS A 479 13.87 -53.40 -10.86
CA LYS A 479 12.88 -54.39 -10.46
C LYS A 479 11.64 -53.84 -9.76
N GLU A 480 11.68 -52.59 -9.23
CA GLU A 480 10.53 -51.96 -8.55
C GLU A 480 9.47 -51.38 -9.51
N ASN A 481 9.51 -51.80 -10.80
CA ASN A 481 8.45 -51.48 -11.76
C ASN A 481 7.68 -52.72 -12.19
#